data_346cf3bab65d696ffde9c1777e17533f
#
_entry.id   346cf3bab65d696ffde9c1777e17533f
#
_cell.length_a   1.000
_cell.length_b   1.000
_cell.length_c   1.000
_cell.angle_alpha   90.00
_cell.angle_beta   90.00
_cell.angle_gamma   90.00
#
_symmetry.space_group_name_H-M   'P 1'
#
loop_
_entity.id
_entity.type
_entity.pdbx_description
1 polymer ?
#
loop_
_entity_poly.entity_id
_entity_poly.type
_entity_poly.pdbx_seq_one_letter_code
_entity_poly.pdbx_strand_id
1 'polypeptide(L)'
;MSGRASHHSWLAGGLATALLLMWFVTTGDTASGARLRSDPEALRLLRGAEGAARDTAYEGVQYITSWSRSGMSTTSLVNVAHVPGQGTRMRVQSTTAEQGGQMFEADYPQQAQGGLTGYTPKMLDLLARNYAVVQAGDGQVCGRPTTIIEARRADGTPAGRFYIDRATGLMLRRELLDQQGRAVNLTFFTEMRPSVPKTMFVAASAPQTVEAPWTHQLAGADLGALRYRGWPVQSALPGHLSLYDARQQDLGGPVVHLSYSDGLSVVSVFVQRGVLDPSSVQSWHKTTRGGRTVYLRDTVQQRAVWASRGYVYTILADAPPPVVDQAVAALPHGDTGFWGRIGRGLDRLTSWANPFD
;
A
#
# COMPACT_ATOMS: atom_id res chain seq x y z
N MET A 1 20.74 -21.21 -87.92
CA MET A 1 20.10 -20.38 -88.91
C MET A 1 19.68 -19.15 -88.13
N SER A 2 20.48 -18.05 -88.19
CA SER A 2 20.28 -16.91 -89.10
C SER A 2 19.05 -16.12 -88.66
N GLY A 3 19.06 -14.86 -88.23
CA GLY A 3 19.97 -13.80 -88.47
C GLY A 3 19.38 -12.55 -87.72
N ARG A 4 20.31 -11.71 -87.35
CA ARG A 4 20.47 -10.26 -87.65
C ARG A 4 19.29 -9.34 -87.38
N ALA A 5 19.45 -8.42 -86.43
CA ALA A 5 20.12 -7.12 -86.50
C ALA A 5 19.25 -6.03 -87.21
N SER A 6 18.97 -4.98 -86.52
CA SER A 6 19.44 -3.63 -86.90
C SER A 6 18.82 -2.54 -86.03
N HIS A 7 19.68 -1.70 -85.62
CA HIS A 7 19.63 -0.29 -85.21
C HIS A 7 18.48 0.56 -85.75
N HIS A 8 18.01 1.53 -84.95
CA HIS A 8 18.10 2.95 -85.25
C HIS A 8 17.78 3.83 -84.04
N SER A 9 18.72 4.68 -83.76
CA SER A 9 18.67 5.86 -82.90
C SER A 9 17.73 6.91 -83.46
N TRP A 10 17.19 7.76 -82.55
CA TRP A 10 17.02 9.21 -82.75
C TRP A 10 16.50 9.83 -81.46
N LEU A 11 17.31 10.54 -80.76
CA LEU A 11 17.42 11.95 -80.39
C LEU A 11 16.18 12.66 -79.88
N ALA A 12 16.38 13.21 -78.68
CA ALA A 12 16.12 14.59 -78.24
C ALA A 12 14.70 14.99 -77.93
N GLY A 13 14.51 15.40 -76.73
CA GLY A 13 13.37 16.17 -76.25
C GLY A 13 13.45 16.35 -74.76
N GLY A 14 14.23 17.35 -74.30
CA GLY A 14 14.32 17.67 -72.90
C GLY A 14 13.02 18.28 -72.37
N LEU A 15 12.65 17.87 -71.20
CA LEU A 15 11.78 18.63 -70.30
C LEU A 15 12.28 18.41 -68.90
N ALA A 16 12.95 19.43 -68.39
CA ALA A 16 13.34 19.54 -66.99
C ALA A 16 12.08 19.66 -66.14
N THR A 17 11.71 18.56 -65.54
CA THR A 17 10.71 18.59 -64.45
C THR A 17 11.49 18.72 -63.14
N ALA A 18 11.55 19.90 -62.60
CA ALA A 18 12.05 20.19 -61.27
C ALA A 18 11.16 19.51 -60.24
N LEU A 19 11.61 18.37 -59.74
CA LEU A 19 11.05 17.72 -58.53
C LEU A 19 11.48 18.57 -57.34
N LEU A 20 10.58 19.46 -56.91
CA LEU A 20 10.59 20.09 -55.59
C LEU A 20 10.40 18.96 -54.57
N LEU A 21 11.48 18.43 -54.05
CA LEU A 21 11.52 17.65 -52.82
C LEU A 21 11.16 18.62 -51.67
N MET A 22 9.86 18.74 -51.38
CA MET A 22 9.42 19.26 -50.10
C MET A 22 9.93 18.31 -49.02
N TRP A 23 11.00 18.70 -48.38
CA TRP A 23 11.36 18.19 -47.05
C TRP A 23 10.23 18.61 -46.11
N PHE A 24 9.31 17.69 -45.84
CA PHE A 24 8.53 17.77 -44.63
C PHE A 24 9.51 17.51 -43.49
N VAL A 25 10.07 18.55 -42.92
CA VAL A 25 10.58 18.58 -41.58
C VAL A 25 9.35 18.32 -40.71
N THR A 26 9.04 17.05 -40.45
CA THR A 26 8.24 16.72 -39.29
C THR A 26 9.10 17.17 -38.12
N THR A 27 8.87 18.38 -37.64
CA THR A 27 9.18 18.72 -36.27
C THR A 27 8.45 17.66 -35.43
N GLY A 28 9.20 16.63 -35.05
CA GLY A 28 8.78 15.75 -34.00
C GLY A 28 8.52 16.66 -32.81
N ASP A 29 7.25 16.93 -32.54
CA ASP A 29 6.82 17.30 -31.22
C ASP A 29 7.40 16.22 -30.32
N THR A 30 8.52 16.53 -29.68
CA THR A 30 8.89 15.86 -28.46
C THR A 30 7.68 16.09 -27.58
N ALA A 31 6.83 15.07 -27.50
CA ALA A 31 5.74 15.02 -26.56
C ALA A 31 6.43 15.20 -25.20
N SER A 32 6.53 16.46 -24.80
CA SER A 32 6.83 16.87 -23.45
C SER A 32 5.78 16.14 -22.64
N GLY A 33 6.22 15.10 -21.88
CA GLY A 33 5.31 14.19 -21.19
C GLY A 33 4.40 15.00 -20.31
N ALA A 34 3.25 15.39 -20.85
CA ALA A 34 2.22 16.08 -20.10
C ALA A 34 1.87 15.14 -18.96
N ARG A 35 2.28 15.51 -17.75
CA ARG A 35 1.89 14.75 -16.54
C ARG A 35 0.39 14.59 -16.63
N LEU A 36 -0.06 13.34 -16.65
CA LEU A 36 -1.47 13.03 -16.56
C LEU A 36 -2.04 13.80 -15.37
N ARG A 37 -3.06 14.62 -15.62
CA ARG A 37 -3.71 15.39 -14.56
C ARG A 37 -4.78 14.54 -13.90
N SER A 38 -4.90 14.68 -12.59
CA SER A 38 -6.02 14.08 -11.87
C SER A 38 -7.33 14.75 -12.30
N ASP A 39 -8.37 13.92 -12.40
CA ASP A 39 -9.74 14.36 -12.57
C ASP A 39 -10.27 14.87 -11.20
N PRO A 40 -10.72 16.13 -11.11
CA PRO A 40 -11.27 16.68 -9.88
C PRO A 40 -12.47 15.88 -9.33
N GLU A 41 -13.30 15.31 -10.21
CA GLU A 41 -14.43 14.51 -9.82
C GLU A 41 -14.00 13.17 -9.20
N ALA A 42 -12.99 12.49 -9.78
CA ALA A 42 -12.43 11.28 -9.22
C ALA A 42 -11.84 11.52 -7.81
N LEU A 43 -11.13 12.64 -7.63
CA LEU A 43 -10.62 13.03 -6.31
C LEU A 43 -11.74 13.34 -5.32
N ARG A 44 -12.84 13.98 -5.79
CA ARG A 44 -14.01 14.27 -4.95
C ARG A 44 -14.67 12.97 -4.47
N LEU A 45 -14.83 11.98 -5.36
CA LEU A 45 -15.39 10.67 -5.02
C LEU A 45 -14.53 9.94 -3.98
N LEU A 46 -13.21 9.95 -4.11
CA LEU A 46 -12.32 9.33 -3.11
C LEU A 46 -12.37 10.03 -1.75
N ARG A 47 -12.43 11.38 -1.72
CA ARG A 47 -12.62 12.11 -0.47
C ARG A 47 -14.00 11.83 0.13
N GLY A 48 -15.02 11.73 -0.71
CA GLY A 48 -16.37 11.33 -0.28
C GLY A 48 -16.40 9.92 0.33
N ALA A 49 -15.63 8.99 -0.21
CA ALA A 49 -15.56 7.62 0.30
C ALA A 49 -14.91 7.55 1.70
N GLU A 50 -13.94 8.42 2.00
CA GLU A 50 -13.36 8.55 3.34
C GLU A 50 -14.40 9.04 4.35
N GLY A 51 -15.20 10.04 3.98
CA GLY A 51 -16.33 10.50 4.80
C GLY A 51 -17.42 9.44 4.97
N ALA A 52 -17.83 8.79 3.88
CA ALA A 52 -18.83 7.72 3.91
C ALA A 52 -18.43 6.57 4.83
N ALA A 53 -17.14 6.20 4.85
CA ALA A 53 -16.62 5.15 5.72
C ALA A 53 -16.75 5.47 7.22
N ARG A 54 -16.77 6.76 7.60
CA ARG A 54 -17.00 7.19 8.99
C ARG A 54 -18.47 7.36 9.34
N ASP A 55 -19.24 7.86 8.38
CA ASP A 55 -20.57 8.39 8.66
C ASP A 55 -21.69 7.40 8.32
N THR A 56 -21.36 6.27 7.67
CA THR A 56 -22.34 5.25 7.27
C THR A 56 -22.19 4.01 8.14
N ALA A 57 -23.28 3.57 8.76
CA ALA A 57 -23.31 2.26 9.42
C ALA A 57 -23.35 1.15 8.39
N TYR A 58 -22.51 0.14 8.54
CA TYR A 58 -22.50 -1.04 7.66
C TYR A 58 -21.98 -2.29 8.37
N GLU A 59 -22.37 -3.44 7.83
CA GLU A 59 -21.77 -4.74 8.15
C GLU A 59 -21.46 -5.51 6.87
N GLY A 60 -20.49 -6.43 6.94
CA GLY A 60 -20.15 -7.25 5.79
C GLY A 60 -18.99 -8.19 6.02
N VAL A 61 -18.65 -8.92 4.95
CA VAL A 61 -17.49 -9.81 4.91
C VAL A 61 -16.52 -9.28 3.88
N GLN A 62 -15.29 -9.02 4.30
CA GLN A 62 -14.19 -8.63 3.44
C GLN A 62 -13.29 -9.82 3.14
N TYR A 63 -12.87 -9.91 1.90
CA TYR A 63 -11.84 -10.82 1.41
C TYR A 63 -10.58 -10.00 1.19
N ILE A 64 -9.50 -10.40 1.86
CA ILE A 64 -8.21 -9.73 1.75
C ILE A 64 -7.20 -10.74 1.23
N THR A 65 -6.55 -10.44 0.10
CA THR A 65 -5.51 -11.28 -0.48
C THR A 65 -4.28 -10.45 -0.78
N SER A 66 -3.14 -10.96 -0.39
CA SER A 66 -1.82 -10.43 -0.74
C SER A 66 -1.01 -11.48 -1.47
N TRP A 67 -0.23 -11.05 -2.45
CA TRP A 67 0.71 -11.93 -3.17
C TRP A 67 2.13 -11.65 -2.75
N SER A 68 2.83 -12.71 -2.38
CA SER A 68 4.24 -12.68 -2.02
C SER A 68 5.11 -12.50 -3.27
N ARG A 69 6.39 -12.29 -3.04
CA ARG A 69 7.40 -12.23 -4.10
C ARG A 69 7.51 -13.54 -4.90
N SER A 70 7.27 -14.68 -4.28
CA SER A 70 7.24 -16.00 -4.94
C SER A 70 5.96 -16.26 -5.74
N GLY A 71 4.98 -15.32 -5.72
CA GLY A 71 3.69 -15.48 -6.36
C GLY A 71 2.68 -16.29 -5.53
N MET A 72 3.05 -16.76 -4.34
CA MET A 72 2.10 -17.37 -3.42
C MET A 72 1.16 -16.30 -2.87
N SER A 73 -0.11 -16.65 -2.71
CA SER A 73 -1.10 -15.76 -2.11
C SER A 73 -1.43 -16.20 -0.68
N THR A 74 -1.64 -15.21 0.17
CA THR A 74 -2.23 -15.39 1.49
C THR A 74 -3.56 -14.67 1.52
N THR A 75 -4.58 -15.34 2.02
CA THR A 75 -5.96 -14.85 2.02
C THR A 75 -6.55 -14.91 3.41
N SER A 76 -7.34 -13.89 3.76
CA SER A 76 -8.14 -13.85 4.97
C SER A 76 -9.55 -13.36 4.68
N LEU A 77 -10.52 -13.95 5.37
CA LEU A 77 -11.89 -13.45 5.45
C LEU A 77 -12.05 -12.68 6.76
N VAL A 78 -12.62 -11.50 6.68
CA VAL A 78 -12.81 -10.59 7.81
C VAL A 78 -14.26 -10.16 7.88
N ASN A 79 -14.94 -10.50 8.98
CA ASN A 79 -16.23 -9.89 9.28
C ASN A 79 -15.98 -8.46 9.79
N VAL A 80 -16.65 -7.50 9.18
CA VAL A 80 -16.53 -6.08 9.52
C VAL A 80 -17.89 -5.53 9.89
N ALA A 81 -17.93 -4.76 10.95
CA ALA A 81 -19.09 -3.98 11.33
C ALA A 81 -18.66 -2.58 11.78
N HIS A 82 -19.32 -1.56 11.26
CA HIS A 82 -19.07 -0.17 11.59
C HIS A 82 -20.35 0.53 12.03
N VAL A 83 -20.23 1.29 13.12
CA VAL A 83 -21.30 2.19 13.59
C VAL A 83 -20.68 3.56 13.82
N PRO A 84 -21.23 4.63 13.20
CA PRO A 84 -20.77 6.00 13.43
C PRO A 84 -20.72 6.33 14.93
N GLY A 85 -19.59 6.89 15.37
CA GLY A 85 -19.37 7.23 16.77
C GLY A 85 -19.01 6.06 17.69
N GLN A 86 -19.20 4.80 17.27
CA GLN A 86 -18.79 3.62 18.05
C GLN A 86 -17.56 2.92 17.47
N GLY A 87 -17.16 3.27 16.22
CA GLY A 87 -15.97 2.72 15.56
C GLY A 87 -16.27 1.49 14.70
N THR A 88 -15.19 0.78 14.35
CA THR A 88 -15.22 -0.40 13.48
C THR A 88 -14.75 -1.62 14.27
N ARG A 89 -15.49 -2.71 14.21
CA ARG A 89 -15.08 -4.02 14.71
C ARG A 89 -14.75 -4.95 13.58
N MET A 90 -13.66 -5.68 13.73
CA MET A 90 -13.21 -6.66 12.75
C MET A 90 -12.96 -8.01 13.45
N ARG A 91 -13.49 -9.08 12.83
CA ARG A 91 -13.24 -10.46 13.28
C ARG A 91 -12.66 -11.26 12.13
N VAL A 92 -11.41 -11.70 12.29
CA VAL A 92 -10.70 -12.46 11.27
C VAL A 92 -11.07 -13.93 11.36
N GLN A 93 -11.37 -14.55 10.21
CA GLN A 93 -11.43 -15.98 10.03
C GLN A 93 -10.20 -16.38 9.21
N SER A 94 -9.25 -17.11 9.81
CA SER A 94 -8.12 -17.66 9.06
C SER A 94 -8.61 -18.74 8.11
N THR A 95 -8.26 -18.63 6.82
CA THR A 95 -8.59 -19.63 5.80
C THR A 95 -7.48 -20.68 5.60
N THR A 96 -6.29 -20.47 6.17
CA THR A 96 -5.21 -21.47 6.11
C THR A 96 -5.41 -22.55 7.17
N ALA A 97 -5.59 -23.78 6.71
CA ALA A 97 -5.87 -24.96 7.54
C ALA A 97 -4.74 -25.37 8.52
N GLU A 98 -3.62 -24.67 8.54
CA GLU A 98 -2.43 -25.01 9.34
C GLU A 98 -2.35 -24.34 10.72
N GLN A 99 -3.19 -23.34 10.99
CA GLN A 99 -3.26 -22.75 12.34
C GLN A 99 -4.70 -22.86 12.80
N GLY A 100 -4.94 -23.74 13.76
CA GLY A 100 -6.26 -24.00 14.33
C GLY A 100 -6.96 -22.67 14.59
N GLY A 101 -8.13 -22.49 13.96
CA GLY A 101 -8.86 -21.23 13.85
C GLY A 101 -9.03 -20.50 15.18
N GLN A 102 -8.04 -19.74 15.56
CA GLN A 102 -8.15 -18.78 16.64
C GLN A 102 -8.87 -17.56 16.09
N MET A 103 -10.05 -17.35 16.64
CA MET A 103 -10.87 -16.19 16.36
C MET A 103 -10.26 -15.03 17.15
N PHE A 104 -9.56 -14.11 16.47
CA PHE A 104 -9.10 -12.88 17.09
C PHE A 104 -10.16 -11.81 16.90
N GLU A 105 -10.73 -11.34 17.99
CA GLU A 105 -11.56 -10.16 18.01
C GLU A 105 -10.66 -8.98 18.36
N ALA A 106 -10.42 -8.11 17.39
CA ALA A 106 -9.69 -6.88 17.61
C ALA A 106 -10.62 -5.70 17.35
N ASP A 107 -10.93 -4.94 18.38
CA ASP A 107 -11.54 -3.63 18.26
C ASP A 107 -10.47 -2.67 17.74
N TYR A 108 -10.51 -2.38 16.45
CA TYR A 108 -9.63 -1.36 15.88
C TYR A 108 -10.26 0.01 16.06
N PRO A 109 -9.65 0.89 16.87
CA PRO A 109 -9.96 2.29 16.75
C PRO A 109 -9.56 2.74 15.35
N GLN A 110 -10.47 3.29 14.62
CA GLN A 110 -10.51 4.02 13.34
C GLN A 110 -9.24 4.16 12.47
N GLN A 111 -8.13 3.48 12.78
CA GLN A 111 -6.80 3.69 12.18
C GLN A 111 -6.17 2.40 11.63
N ALA A 112 -6.97 1.37 11.29
CA ALA A 112 -6.47 0.22 10.56
C ALA A 112 -5.96 0.70 9.18
N GLN A 113 -4.65 0.94 9.12
CA GLN A 113 -3.97 1.43 7.94
C GLN A 113 -4.00 0.33 6.87
N GLY A 114 -4.48 0.65 5.68
CA GLY A 114 -4.43 -0.24 4.52
C GLY A 114 -5.73 -0.98 4.17
N GLY A 115 -6.78 -0.93 4.99
CA GLY A 115 -8.10 -1.48 4.66
C GLY A 115 -8.94 -0.58 3.74
N LEU A 116 -10.16 -1.01 3.38
CA LEU A 116 -11.10 -0.21 2.58
C LEU A 116 -11.53 1.09 3.28
N THR A 117 -11.32 1.20 4.60
CA THR A 117 -11.76 2.33 5.44
C THR A 117 -10.61 3.18 5.96
N GLY A 118 -9.36 2.87 5.61
CA GLY A 118 -8.16 3.45 6.23
C GLY A 118 -7.55 4.66 5.52
N TYR A 119 -8.22 5.23 4.51
CA TYR A 119 -7.72 6.42 3.83
C TYR A 119 -7.90 7.66 4.68
N THR A 120 -6.80 8.37 4.93
CA THR A 120 -6.82 9.67 5.62
C THR A 120 -6.70 10.81 4.60
N PRO A 121 -7.10 12.05 4.94
CA PRO A 121 -6.89 13.20 4.07
C PRO A 121 -5.43 13.34 3.61
N LYS A 122 -4.47 13.10 4.52
CA LYS A 122 -3.02 13.14 4.18
C LYS A 122 -2.63 12.07 3.14
N MET A 123 -3.19 10.87 3.21
CA MET A 123 -2.95 9.82 2.22
C MET A 123 -3.55 10.19 0.86
N LEU A 124 -4.74 10.78 0.82
CA LEU A 124 -5.35 11.26 -0.42
C LEU A 124 -4.56 12.40 -1.06
N ASP A 125 -3.96 13.28 -0.26
CA ASP A 125 -3.07 14.32 -0.75
C ASP A 125 -1.77 13.75 -1.31
N LEU A 126 -1.22 12.68 -0.69
CA LEU A 126 -0.08 11.94 -1.22
C LEU A 126 -0.44 11.24 -2.54
N LEU A 127 -1.60 10.61 -2.59
CA LEU A 127 -2.12 9.97 -3.81
C LEU A 127 -2.20 10.97 -4.98
N ALA A 128 -2.83 12.13 -4.76
CA ALA A 128 -2.99 13.16 -5.78
C ALA A 128 -1.66 13.81 -6.22
N ARG A 129 -0.63 13.80 -5.37
CA ARG A 129 0.71 14.30 -5.70
C ARG A 129 1.54 13.30 -6.52
N ASN A 130 1.40 12.02 -6.24
CA ASN A 130 2.25 10.97 -6.81
C ASN A 130 1.63 10.26 -8.02
N TYR A 131 0.31 10.35 -8.17
CA TYR A 131 -0.46 9.65 -9.21
C TYR A 131 -1.47 10.59 -9.88
N ALA A 132 -1.79 10.28 -11.13
CA ALA A 132 -2.96 10.85 -11.77
C ALA A 132 -4.19 10.02 -11.39
N VAL A 133 -5.13 10.63 -10.69
CA VAL A 133 -6.37 9.99 -10.24
C VAL A 133 -7.47 10.28 -11.25
N VAL A 134 -8.00 9.24 -11.90
CA VAL A 134 -8.97 9.38 -13.00
C VAL A 134 -10.14 8.43 -12.82
N GLN A 135 -11.32 8.82 -13.32
CA GLN A 135 -12.44 7.90 -13.44
C GLN A 135 -12.18 6.95 -14.62
N ALA A 136 -12.29 5.63 -14.36
CA ALA A 136 -11.97 4.59 -15.34
C ALA A 136 -13.19 3.82 -15.86
N GLY A 137 -14.37 4.16 -15.40
CA GLY A 137 -15.63 3.54 -15.83
C GLY A 137 -16.48 3.05 -14.66
N ASP A 138 -17.31 2.06 -14.97
CA ASP A 138 -18.30 1.48 -14.06
C ASP A 138 -18.00 0.02 -13.77
N GLY A 139 -18.41 -0.44 -12.59
CA GLY A 139 -18.23 -1.82 -12.16
C GLY A 139 -19.34 -2.29 -11.22
N GLN A 140 -19.14 -3.50 -10.70
CA GLN A 140 -20.03 -4.08 -9.71
C GLN A 140 -19.22 -4.82 -8.65
N VAL A 141 -19.57 -4.67 -7.38
CA VAL A 141 -18.97 -5.40 -6.24
C VAL A 141 -20.11 -5.88 -5.34
N CYS A 142 -20.12 -7.16 -4.99
CA CYS A 142 -21.16 -7.82 -4.18
C CYS A 142 -22.60 -7.44 -4.61
N GLY A 143 -22.86 -7.41 -5.92
CA GLY A 143 -24.18 -7.04 -6.49
C GLY A 143 -24.50 -5.55 -6.52
N ARG A 144 -23.60 -4.68 -6.07
CA ARG A 144 -23.79 -3.23 -5.97
C ARG A 144 -23.07 -2.47 -7.10
N PRO A 145 -23.75 -1.55 -7.81
CA PRO A 145 -23.12 -0.72 -8.84
C PRO A 145 -22.05 0.19 -8.24
N THR A 146 -20.88 0.24 -8.88
CA THR A 146 -19.74 1.06 -8.43
C THR A 146 -19.21 1.93 -9.56
N THR A 147 -18.60 3.05 -9.19
CA THR A 147 -17.73 3.84 -10.05
C THR A 147 -16.29 3.42 -9.81
N ILE A 148 -15.55 3.14 -10.90
CA ILE A 148 -14.14 2.74 -10.83
C ILE A 148 -13.26 3.98 -10.96
N ILE A 149 -12.36 4.15 -10.01
CA ILE A 149 -11.32 5.18 -10.01
C ILE A 149 -9.96 4.49 -10.10
N GLU A 150 -9.11 4.96 -10.99
CA GLU A 150 -7.73 4.52 -11.11
C GLU A 150 -6.75 5.59 -10.64
N ALA A 151 -5.74 5.16 -9.90
CA ALA A 151 -4.51 5.92 -9.68
C ALA A 151 -3.48 5.45 -10.71
N ARG A 152 -3.05 6.33 -11.60
CA ARG A 152 -2.13 6.03 -12.71
C ARG A 152 -0.75 6.62 -12.46
N ARG A 153 0.27 5.86 -12.82
CA ARG A 153 1.67 6.29 -12.83
C ARG A 153 1.91 7.34 -13.93
N ALA A 154 3.07 7.96 -13.93
CA ALA A 154 3.44 8.95 -14.95
C ALA A 154 3.46 8.38 -16.39
N ASP A 155 3.68 7.08 -16.55
CA ASP A 155 3.63 6.35 -17.82
C ASP A 155 2.20 5.96 -18.25
N GLY A 156 1.18 6.32 -17.46
CA GLY A 156 -0.22 6.01 -17.71
C GLY A 156 -0.68 4.63 -17.22
N THR A 157 0.23 3.78 -16.74
CA THR A 157 -0.13 2.47 -16.24
C THR A 157 -0.87 2.59 -14.90
N PRO A 158 -1.90 1.75 -14.63
CA PRO A 158 -2.60 1.78 -13.36
C PRO A 158 -1.70 1.25 -12.23
N ALA A 159 -1.65 1.97 -11.12
CA ALA A 159 -0.98 1.58 -9.88
C ALA A 159 -1.96 1.07 -8.83
N GLY A 160 -3.21 1.50 -8.89
CA GLY A 160 -4.28 1.06 -8.00
C GLY A 160 -5.66 1.35 -8.58
N ARG A 161 -6.64 0.60 -8.10
CA ARG A 161 -8.06 0.78 -8.44
C ARG A 161 -8.92 0.81 -7.20
N PHE A 162 -9.94 1.65 -7.24
CA PHE A 162 -10.91 1.85 -6.17
C PHE A 162 -12.31 1.75 -6.76
N TYR A 163 -13.16 0.96 -6.13
CA TYR A 163 -14.54 0.76 -6.56
C TYR A 163 -15.47 1.38 -5.50
N ILE A 164 -16.05 2.50 -5.86
CA ILE A 164 -16.89 3.31 -4.97
C ILE A 164 -18.37 3.00 -5.23
N ASP A 165 -19.07 2.57 -4.21
CA ASP A 165 -20.51 2.29 -4.27
C ASP A 165 -21.31 3.55 -4.60
N ARG A 166 -22.13 3.50 -5.64
CA ARG A 166 -22.89 4.67 -6.10
C ARG A 166 -23.99 5.10 -5.12
N ALA A 167 -24.51 4.16 -4.34
CA ALA A 167 -25.60 4.44 -3.42
C ALA A 167 -25.14 5.02 -2.09
N THR A 168 -24.01 4.53 -1.54
CA THR A 168 -23.53 4.90 -0.21
C THR A 168 -22.26 5.72 -0.22
N GLY A 169 -21.52 5.75 -1.33
CA GLY A 169 -20.18 6.33 -1.40
C GLY A 169 -19.08 5.47 -0.75
N LEU A 170 -19.41 4.32 -0.17
CA LEU A 170 -18.43 3.43 0.45
C LEU A 170 -17.48 2.82 -0.60
N MET A 171 -16.20 2.68 -0.24
CA MET A 171 -15.25 1.90 -1.03
C MET A 171 -15.51 0.42 -0.80
N LEU A 172 -15.92 -0.31 -1.85
CA LEU A 172 -16.24 -1.74 -1.76
C LEU A 172 -15.12 -2.66 -2.22
N ARG A 173 -14.17 -2.14 -3.02
CA ARG A 173 -12.98 -2.88 -3.49
C ARG A 173 -11.83 -1.93 -3.70
N ARG A 174 -10.63 -2.41 -3.35
CA ARG A 174 -9.34 -1.76 -3.58
C ARG A 174 -8.38 -2.77 -4.16
N GLU A 175 -7.65 -2.37 -5.18
CA GLU A 175 -6.56 -3.14 -5.77
C GLU A 175 -5.28 -2.30 -5.72
N LEU A 176 -4.19 -2.92 -5.30
CA LEU A 176 -2.84 -2.40 -5.46
C LEU A 176 -2.15 -3.20 -6.56
N LEU A 177 -1.60 -2.51 -7.56
CA LEU A 177 -1.05 -3.13 -8.75
C LEU A 177 0.46 -2.89 -8.86
N ASP A 178 1.19 -3.93 -9.28
CA ASP A 178 2.60 -3.81 -9.61
C ASP A 178 2.82 -3.05 -10.95
N GLN A 179 4.08 -2.92 -11.36
CA GLN A 179 4.43 -2.26 -12.63
C GLN A 179 3.94 -3.03 -13.88
N GLN A 180 3.64 -4.30 -13.74
CA GLN A 180 3.08 -5.16 -14.79
C GLN A 180 1.55 -5.17 -14.80
N GLY A 181 0.90 -4.39 -13.91
CA GLY A 181 -0.55 -4.33 -13.77
C GLY A 181 -1.17 -5.53 -13.06
N ARG A 182 -0.37 -6.37 -12.42
CA ARG A 182 -0.85 -7.52 -11.64
C ARG A 182 -1.20 -7.06 -10.24
N ALA A 183 -2.29 -7.59 -9.68
CA ALA A 183 -2.65 -7.31 -8.30
C ALA A 183 -1.60 -7.90 -7.34
N VAL A 184 -1.10 -7.08 -6.41
CA VAL A 184 -0.22 -7.47 -5.31
C VAL A 184 -0.93 -7.41 -3.96
N ASN A 185 -1.99 -6.64 -3.88
CA ASN A 185 -2.95 -6.66 -2.78
C ASN A 185 -4.35 -6.39 -3.33
N LEU A 186 -5.33 -7.12 -2.82
CA LEU A 186 -6.74 -7.02 -3.17
C LEU A 186 -7.56 -7.11 -1.90
N THR A 187 -8.39 -6.10 -1.66
CA THR A 187 -9.38 -6.11 -0.59
C THR A 187 -10.73 -5.78 -1.19
N PHE A 188 -11.76 -6.60 -0.92
CA PHE A 188 -13.11 -6.33 -1.38
C PHE A 188 -14.15 -6.95 -0.46
N PHE A 189 -15.36 -6.39 -0.47
CA PHE A 189 -16.51 -6.98 0.17
C PHE A 189 -17.07 -8.10 -0.68
N THR A 190 -17.22 -9.29 -0.12
CA THR A 190 -18.01 -10.38 -0.68
C THR A 190 -19.49 -10.20 -0.37
N GLU A 191 -19.79 -9.62 0.79
CA GLU A 191 -21.12 -9.21 1.23
C GLU A 191 -21.01 -7.86 1.92
N MET A 192 -21.94 -6.95 1.64
CA MET A 192 -22.05 -5.65 2.31
C MET A 192 -23.50 -5.22 2.45
N ARG A 193 -23.88 -4.85 3.67
CA ARG A 193 -25.21 -4.31 4.02
C ARG A 193 -25.03 -2.94 4.67
N PRO A 194 -25.56 -1.87 4.08
CA PRO A 194 -25.55 -0.55 4.68
C PRO A 194 -26.67 -0.45 5.73
N SER A 195 -26.44 -0.99 6.90
CA SER A 195 -27.39 -0.98 8.01
C SER A 195 -26.65 -1.04 9.33
N VAL A 196 -27.33 -0.63 10.41
CA VAL A 196 -26.79 -0.78 11.76
C VAL A 196 -26.61 -2.26 12.08
N PRO A 197 -25.39 -2.71 12.41
CA PRO A 197 -25.11 -4.11 12.71
C PRO A 197 -25.92 -4.60 13.91
N LYS A 198 -26.60 -5.75 13.77
CA LYS A 198 -27.46 -6.29 14.83
C LYS A 198 -26.71 -7.18 15.82
N THR A 199 -25.57 -7.73 15.45
CA THR A 199 -24.94 -8.83 16.22
C THR A 199 -23.55 -8.54 16.73
N MET A 200 -22.69 -7.83 16.02
CA MET A 200 -21.30 -7.62 16.43
C MET A 200 -21.11 -6.66 17.60
N PHE A 201 -22.08 -5.75 17.84
CA PHE A 201 -22.04 -4.79 18.94
C PHE A 201 -22.85 -5.23 20.18
N VAL A 202 -23.70 -6.28 20.08
CA VAL A 202 -24.61 -6.72 21.14
C VAL A 202 -23.97 -7.74 22.09
N ALA A 203 -22.93 -8.46 21.66
CA ALA A 203 -22.35 -9.59 22.41
C ALA A 203 -21.03 -9.29 23.14
N ALA A 204 -20.57 -8.04 23.21
CA ALA A 204 -19.41 -7.68 23.99
C ALA A 204 -19.84 -7.38 25.44
N SER A 205 -19.78 -8.37 26.32
CA SER A 205 -19.62 -8.16 27.75
C SER A 205 -18.42 -7.24 27.96
N ALA A 206 -18.67 -6.02 28.48
CA ALA A 206 -17.73 -4.96 28.79
C ALA A 206 -16.68 -4.66 27.67
N PRO A 207 -16.56 -3.43 27.19
CA PRO A 207 -15.47 -3.09 26.31
C PRO A 207 -14.18 -3.41 27.08
N GLN A 208 -13.47 -4.44 26.68
CA GLN A 208 -12.03 -4.42 26.86
C GLN A 208 -11.62 -3.27 25.94
N THR A 209 -11.56 -2.07 26.51
CA THR A 209 -10.81 -0.98 25.93
C THR A 209 -9.38 -1.47 25.83
N VAL A 210 -9.07 -2.16 24.74
CA VAL A 210 -7.70 -2.21 24.28
C VAL A 210 -7.40 -0.75 23.99
N GLU A 211 -6.88 -0.05 25.01
CA GLU A 211 -6.38 1.31 24.86
C GLU A 211 -5.56 1.26 23.56
N ALA A 212 -5.94 2.12 22.62
CA ALA A 212 -5.18 2.22 21.39
C ALA A 212 -3.72 2.41 21.80
N PRO A 213 -2.82 1.44 21.56
CA PRO A 213 -1.52 1.45 22.20
C PRO A 213 -0.65 2.65 21.82
N TRP A 214 -1.08 3.39 20.81
CA TRP A 214 -0.37 4.50 20.20
C TRP A 214 -1.04 5.83 20.54
N THR A 215 -1.01 6.20 21.81
CA THR A 215 -1.71 7.39 22.33
C THR A 215 -0.95 8.69 22.06
N HIS A 216 0.38 8.65 21.98
CA HIS A 216 1.20 9.85 21.80
C HIS A 216 1.59 10.07 20.34
N GLN A 217 0.88 10.99 19.66
CA GLN A 217 1.23 11.43 18.31
C GLN A 217 2.43 12.37 18.36
N LEU A 218 3.43 12.13 17.51
CA LEU A 218 4.65 12.92 17.43
C LEU A 218 4.50 14.03 16.38
N ALA A 219 4.68 15.27 16.81
CA ALA A 219 4.72 16.44 15.93
C ALA A 219 6.15 16.66 15.35
N GLY A 220 6.30 17.64 14.48
CA GLY A 220 7.60 17.94 13.86
C GLY A 220 8.73 18.23 14.84
N ALA A 221 8.45 18.94 15.95
CA ALA A 221 9.41 19.21 17.01
C ALA A 221 9.87 17.92 17.73
N ASP A 222 8.92 17.01 18.01
CA ASP A 222 9.23 15.73 18.66
C ASP A 222 10.10 14.85 17.77
N LEU A 223 9.82 14.82 16.45
CA LEU A 223 10.63 14.12 15.46
C LEU A 223 12.05 14.69 15.38
N GLY A 224 12.19 16.04 15.50
CA GLY A 224 13.47 16.71 15.59
C GLY A 224 14.25 16.30 16.86
N ALA A 225 13.58 16.28 18.00
CA ALA A 225 14.15 15.83 19.26
C ALA A 225 14.55 14.35 19.25
N LEU A 226 13.77 13.49 18.60
CA LEU A 226 14.13 12.08 18.42
C LEU A 226 15.39 11.93 17.57
N ARG A 227 15.49 12.65 16.44
CA ARG A 227 16.71 12.64 15.59
C ARG A 227 17.94 13.10 16.37
N TYR A 228 17.82 14.18 17.13
CA TYR A 228 18.90 14.68 17.97
C TYR A 228 19.37 13.64 19.01
N ARG A 229 18.44 12.84 19.55
CA ARG A 229 18.75 11.73 20.46
C ARG A 229 19.22 10.45 19.76
N GLY A 230 19.49 10.50 18.44
CA GLY A 230 20.02 9.40 17.64
C GLY A 230 18.99 8.38 17.17
N TRP A 231 17.69 8.67 17.27
CA TRP A 231 16.67 7.80 16.69
C TRP A 231 16.67 7.89 15.16
N PRO A 232 16.53 6.75 14.46
CA PRO A 232 16.58 6.70 13.00
C PRO A 232 15.25 7.12 12.36
N VAL A 233 14.88 8.39 12.52
CA VAL A 233 13.67 8.97 11.98
C VAL A 233 13.96 9.64 10.65
N GLN A 234 13.48 9.06 9.55
CA GLN A 234 13.56 9.64 8.21
C GLN A 234 12.25 10.35 7.85
N SER A 235 12.31 11.43 7.07
CA SER A 235 11.11 12.14 6.59
C SER A 235 10.50 11.48 5.35
N ALA A 236 11.28 10.69 4.62
CA ALA A 236 10.84 9.96 3.44
C ALA A 236 11.68 8.69 3.25
N LEU A 237 11.12 7.69 2.59
CA LEU A 237 11.78 6.50 2.09
C LEU A 237 11.71 6.48 0.55
N PRO A 238 12.55 5.69 -0.15
CA PRO A 238 12.47 5.51 -1.59
C PRO A 238 11.06 5.10 -2.07
N GLY A 239 10.75 5.36 -3.35
CA GLY A 239 9.45 5.02 -3.90
C GLY A 239 8.36 6.05 -3.58
N HIS A 240 8.73 7.32 -3.36
CA HIS A 240 7.81 8.42 -3.00
C HIS A 240 7.09 8.24 -1.66
N LEU A 241 7.60 7.35 -0.80
CA LEU A 241 7.05 7.11 0.53
C LEU A 241 7.38 8.27 1.46
N SER A 242 6.40 9.10 1.77
CA SER A 242 6.52 10.23 2.71
C SER A 242 6.02 9.83 4.10
N LEU A 243 6.70 10.29 5.14
CA LEU A 243 6.22 10.14 6.53
C LEU A 243 4.95 10.97 6.72
N TYR A 244 3.81 10.32 6.95
CA TYR A 244 2.53 11.00 7.12
C TYR A 244 1.97 10.92 8.54
N ASP A 245 2.40 9.92 9.33
CA ASP A 245 2.05 9.78 10.73
C ASP A 245 3.23 9.22 11.53
N ALA A 246 3.37 9.64 12.78
CA ALA A 246 4.38 9.14 13.69
C ALA A 246 3.85 9.13 15.12
N ARG A 247 4.10 8.05 15.84
CA ARG A 247 3.60 7.83 17.18
C ARG A 247 4.65 7.20 18.07
N GLN A 248 4.52 7.40 19.36
CA GLN A 248 5.37 6.75 20.36
C GLN A 248 4.51 6.06 21.39
N GLN A 249 5.01 4.93 21.87
CA GLN A 249 4.44 4.19 22.98
C GLN A 249 5.55 3.64 23.87
N ASP A 250 5.24 3.39 25.13
CA ASP A 250 6.11 2.64 26.05
C ASP A 250 5.57 1.21 26.22
N LEU A 251 6.35 0.23 25.78
CA LEU A 251 6.05 -1.20 25.85
C LEU A 251 7.13 -1.95 26.65
N GLY A 252 7.51 -1.41 27.81
CA GLY A 252 8.69 -1.85 28.55
C GLY A 252 9.96 -1.25 27.98
N GLY A 253 9.83 -0.09 27.35
CA GLY A 253 10.78 0.76 26.69
C GLY A 253 10.11 1.50 25.52
N PRO A 254 10.66 2.68 25.13
CA PRO A 254 10.05 3.48 24.07
C PRO A 254 10.13 2.77 22.73
N VAL A 255 8.98 2.67 22.06
CA VAL A 255 8.82 2.23 20.67
C VAL A 255 8.30 3.38 19.85
N VAL A 256 8.93 3.65 18.72
CA VAL A 256 8.52 4.68 17.76
C VAL A 256 7.93 4.00 16.53
N HIS A 257 6.70 4.32 16.20
CA HIS A 257 6.02 3.90 14.98
C HIS A 257 6.03 5.04 13.97
N LEU A 258 6.59 4.78 12.80
CA LEU A 258 6.69 5.72 11.69
C LEU A 258 5.90 5.16 10.52
N SER A 259 4.88 5.89 10.06
CA SER A 259 4.00 5.47 8.96
C SER A 259 4.33 6.25 7.70
N TYR A 260 4.75 5.53 6.66
CA TYR A 260 5.09 6.08 5.35
C TYR A 260 4.08 5.66 4.31
N SER A 261 3.76 6.56 3.39
CA SER A 261 2.88 6.27 2.25
C SER A 261 3.24 7.11 1.03
N ASP A 262 2.95 6.57 -0.14
CA ASP A 262 2.89 7.28 -1.42
C ASP A 262 1.45 7.64 -1.83
N GLY A 263 0.47 7.29 -0.97
CA GLY A 263 -0.96 7.40 -1.19
C GLY A 263 -1.63 6.09 -1.62
N LEU A 264 -0.86 5.09 -2.06
CA LEU A 264 -1.33 3.74 -2.38
C LEU A 264 -0.73 2.70 -1.46
N SER A 265 0.59 2.66 -1.41
CA SER A 265 1.35 1.77 -0.56
C SER A 265 1.45 2.35 0.85
N VAL A 266 1.45 1.48 1.85
CA VAL A 266 1.70 1.84 3.25
C VAL A 266 2.85 1.00 3.78
N VAL A 267 3.81 1.66 4.44
CA VAL A 267 4.94 1.02 5.12
C VAL A 267 5.01 1.55 6.54
N SER A 268 4.69 0.71 7.49
CA SER A 268 4.83 0.97 8.92
C SER A 268 6.19 0.49 9.39
N VAL A 269 6.97 1.37 9.99
CA VAL A 269 8.29 1.07 10.56
C VAL A 269 8.24 1.27 12.06
N PHE A 270 8.41 0.20 12.80
CA PHE A 270 8.54 0.23 14.25
C PHE A 270 10.02 0.18 14.61
N VAL A 271 10.45 1.11 15.44
CA VAL A 271 11.82 1.22 15.92
C VAL A 271 11.81 1.14 17.44
N GLN A 272 12.55 0.19 17.99
CA GLN A 272 12.72 0.04 19.44
C GLN A 272 14.20 -0.14 19.78
N ARG A 273 14.63 0.34 20.93
CA ARG A 273 15.97 0.07 21.42
C ARG A 273 16.07 -1.37 21.91
N GLY A 274 17.16 -2.05 21.55
CA GLY A 274 17.40 -3.41 22.01
C GLY A 274 18.09 -4.29 20.97
N VAL A 275 17.99 -5.60 21.21
CA VAL A 275 18.55 -6.66 20.36
C VAL A 275 17.43 -7.59 19.96
N LEU A 276 17.44 -8.02 18.71
CA LEU A 276 16.50 -9.02 18.22
C LEU A 276 16.78 -10.37 18.88
N ASP A 277 15.75 -10.95 19.50
CA ASP A 277 15.81 -12.32 19.98
C ASP A 277 15.69 -13.29 18.79
N PRO A 278 16.71 -14.11 18.50
CA PRO A 278 16.64 -15.06 17.41
C PRO A 278 15.48 -16.07 17.54
N SER A 279 15.01 -16.36 18.74
CA SER A 279 13.91 -17.30 18.98
C SER A 279 12.57 -16.78 18.43
N SER A 280 12.36 -15.46 18.45
CA SER A 280 11.13 -14.82 17.95
C SER A 280 10.99 -14.86 16.41
N VAL A 281 12.07 -15.17 15.69
CA VAL A 281 12.12 -15.17 14.22
C VAL A 281 12.58 -16.50 13.62
N GLN A 282 12.54 -17.61 14.40
CA GLN A 282 13.03 -18.92 13.94
C GLN A 282 12.32 -19.44 12.69
N SER A 283 11.01 -19.19 12.56
CA SER A 283 10.19 -19.62 11.41
C SER A 283 10.23 -18.65 10.23
N TRP A 284 10.98 -17.53 10.33
CA TRP A 284 11.02 -16.52 9.30
C TRP A 284 12.10 -16.82 8.25
N HIS A 285 11.84 -16.44 7.01
CA HIS A 285 12.83 -16.57 5.95
C HIS A 285 14.00 -15.62 6.17
N LYS A 286 15.21 -16.17 6.24
CA LYS A 286 16.43 -15.41 6.46
C LYS A 286 17.03 -14.98 5.13
N THR A 287 17.32 -13.68 4.99
CA THR A 287 17.99 -13.10 3.82
C THR A 287 19.08 -12.11 4.24
N THR A 288 19.91 -11.69 3.29
CA THR A 288 20.94 -10.66 3.55
C THR A 288 20.59 -9.39 2.77
N ARG A 289 20.57 -8.25 3.46
CA ARG A 289 20.39 -6.92 2.87
C ARG A 289 21.42 -5.97 3.51
N GLY A 290 22.13 -5.20 2.68
CA GLY A 290 23.15 -4.27 3.18
C GLY A 290 24.22 -4.94 4.06
N GLY A 291 24.58 -6.22 3.79
CA GLY A 291 25.53 -7.00 4.59
C GLY A 291 24.97 -7.53 5.93
N ARG A 292 23.66 -7.41 6.16
CA ARG A 292 23.00 -7.82 7.42
C ARG A 292 21.91 -8.87 7.19
N THR A 293 21.69 -9.65 8.23
CA THR A 293 20.58 -10.58 8.29
C THR A 293 19.28 -9.81 8.49
N VAL A 294 18.35 -10.00 7.56
CA VAL A 294 16.96 -9.56 7.63
C VAL A 294 16.08 -10.80 7.62
N TYR A 295 15.14 -10.86 8.52
CA TYR A 295 14.14 -11.92 8.57
C TYR A 295 12.88 -11.42 7.91
N LEU A 296 12.35 -12.20 6.97
CA LEU A 296 11.15 -11.89 6.18
C LEU A 296 10.06 -12.91 6.49
N ARG A 297 8.82 -12.44 6.56
CA ARG A 297 7.63 -13.28 6.62
C ARG A 297 6.57 -12.68 5.71
N ASP A 298 6.13 -13.45 4.74
CA ASP A 298 5.06 -13.08 3.83
C ASP A 298 3.76 -13.67 4.38
N THR A 299 2.93 -12.81 4.94
CA THR A 299 1.55 -13.08 5.34
C THR A 299 0.63 -12.17 4.52
N VAL A 300 -0.59 -11.92 4.97
CA VAL A 300 -1.47 -10.90 4.34
C VAL A 300 -0.79 -9.53 4.30
N GLN A 301 0.11 -9.25 5.26
CA GLN A 301 1.04 -8.13 5.22
C GLN A 301 2.47 -8.64 5.12
N GLN A 302 3.30 -8.00 4.31
CA GLN A 302 4.71 -8.32 4.25
C GLN A 302 5.40 -7.80 5.52
N ARG A 303 6.22 -8.65 6.13
CA ARG A 303 6.95 -8.33 7.36
C ARG A 303 8.44 -8.47 7.14
N ALA A 304 9.20 -7.55 7.72
CA ALA A 304 10.66 -7.61 7.77
C ALA A 304 11.14 -7.20 9.16
N VAL A 305 12.09 -7.95 9.72
CA VAL A 305 12.67 -7.65 11.04
C VAL A 305 14.19 -7.78 10.97
N TRP A 306 14.90 -6.82 11.56
CA TRP A 306 16.35 -6.90 11.73
C TRP A 306 16.80 -6.03 12.90
N ALA A 307 18.03 -6.29 13.36
CA ALA A 307 18.68 -5.46 14.35
C ALA A 307 19.85 -4.66 13.74
N SER A 308 19.96 -3.39 14.08
CA SER A 308 21.06 -2.54 13.66
C SER A 308 21.32 -1.40 14.66
N ARG A 309 22.60 -1.13 14.99
CA ARG A 309 23.04 0.00 15.83
C ARG A 309 22.30 0.12 17.17
N GLY A 310 21.98 -1.01 17.82
CA GLY A 310 21.27 -1.02 19.10
C GLY A 310 19.76 -0.77 19.01
N TYR A 311 19.20 -0.87 17.80
CA TYR A 311 17.77 -0.82 17.55
C TYR A 311 17.30 -2.10 16.85
N VAL A 312 16.08 -2.50 17.13
CA VAL A 312 15.33 -3.49 16.36
C VAL A 312 14.34 -2.73 15.49
N TYR A 313 14.32 -3.09 14.22
CA TYR A 313 13.40 -2.54 13.22
C TYR A 313 12.40 -3.63 12.85
N THR A 314 11.14 -3.29 12.87
CA THR A 314 10.06 -4.12 12.32
C THR A 314 9.34 -3.33 11.26
N ILE A 315 9.22 -3.90 10.07
CA ILE A 315 8.39 -3.35 8.99
C ILE A 315 7.16 -4.21 8.84
N LEU A 316 6.02 -3.53 8.72
CA LEU A 316 4.76 -4.09 8.23
C LEU A 316 4.36 -3.31 6.99
N ALA A 317 4.10 -3.98 5.87
CA ALA A 317 3.86 -3.30 4.63
C ALA A 317 2.66 -3.87 3.86
N ASP A 318 1.81 -2.95 3.41
CA ASP A 318 0.84 -3.11 2.35
C ASP A 318 1.37 -2.38 1.11
N ALA A 319 2.31 -3.01 0.42
CA ALA A 319 3.07 -2.42 -0.68
C ALA A 319 3.59 -3.52 -1.63
N PRO A 320 3.87 -3.20 -2.91
CA PRO A 320 4.56 -4.13 -3.79
C PRO A 320 5.92 -4.56 -3.22
N PRO A 321 6.33 -5.84 -3.39
CA PRO A 321 7.59 -6.35 -2.84
C PRO A 321 8.83 -5.51 -3.14
N PRO A 322 9.01 -4.92 -4.35
CA PRO A 322 10.15 -4.04 -4.62
C PRO A 322 10.17 -2.77 -3.78
N VAL A 323 8.99 -2.24 -3.42
CA VAL A 323 8.87 -1.05 -2.56
C VAL A 323 9.31 -1.39 -1.13
N VAL A 324 8.92 -2.56 -0.62
CA VAL A 324 9.36 -3.05 0.69
C VAL A 324 10.88 -3.26 0.72
N ASP A 325 11.45 -3.84 -0.32
CA ASP A 325 12.92 -4.03 -0.43
C ASP A 325 13.68 -2.71 -0.39
N GLN A 326 13.19 -1.71 -1.13
CA GLN A 326 13.79 -0.38 -1.15
C GLN A 326 13.66 0.30 0.22
N ALA A 327 12.51 0.17 0.89
CA ALA A 327 12.30 0.71 2.23
C ALA A 327 13.24 0.04 3.26
N VAL A 328 13.35 -1.29 3.22
CA VAL A 328 14.31 -2.04 4.05
C VAL A 328 15.74 -1.57 3.79
N ALA A 329 16.15 -1.47 2.52
CA ALA A 329 17.52 -1.07 2.15
C ALA A 329 17.88 0.37 2.55
N ALA A 330 16.88 1.26 2.60
CA ALA A 330 17.09 2.67 2.96
C ALA A 330 17.23 2.92 4.46
N LEU A 331 16.78 1.99 5.28
CA LEU A 331 16.88 2.09 6.74
C LEU A 331 18.25 1.59 7.22
N PRO A 332 18.71 1.97 8.44
CA PRO A 332 20.06 1.63 8.89
C PRO A 332 20.36 0.13 8.96
N HIS A 333 21.51 -0.28 8.43
CA HIS A 333 22.07 -1.64 8.46
C HIS A 333 23.51 -1.69 9.03
N GLY A 334 23.89 -0.77 9.91
CA GLY A 334 25.24 -0.69 10.49
C GLY A 334 25.51 -1.72 11.60
N ASP A 335 26.80 -1.83 12.03
CA ASP A 335 27.22 -2.79 13.06
C ASP A 335 26.58 -2.55 14.42
N THR A 336 26.10 -3.63 15.04
CA THR A 336 25.73 -3.67 16.44
C THR A 336 26.96 -3.98 17.26
N GLY A 337 27.61 -2.95 17.83
CA GLY A 337 28.42 -3.17 19.01
C GLY A 337 27.51 -3.68 20.12
N PHE A 338 27.87 -4.86 20.61
CA PHE A 338 27.46 -5.51 21.84
C PHE A 338 26.54 -4.69 22.79
N TRP A 339 25.40 -5.26 23.22
CA TRP A 339 24.66 -5.14 24.49
C TRP A 339 23.13 -5.22 24.31
N GLY A 340 22.54 -6.16 25.02
CA GLY A 340 21.27 -6.08 25.71
C GLY A 340 20.12 -6.96 25.26
N ARG A 341 19.65 -7.72 26.19
CA ARG A 341 18.49 -8.59 26.15
C ARG A 341 17.19 -7.81 26.29
N ILE A 342 16.32 -7.78 25.30
CA ILE A 342 14.87 -7.57 25.51
C ILE A 342 14.11 -8.25 24.34
N GLY A 343 13.70 -9.51 24.54
CA GLY A 343 12.94 -10.30 23.55
C GLY A 343 11.41 -10.22 23.68
N ARG A 344 10.88 -9.51 24.68
CA ARG A 344 9.43 -9.55 25.00
C ARG A 344 8.56 -8.53 24.28
N GLY A 345 9.16 -7.61 23.52
CA GLY A 345 8.42 -6.54 22.83
C GLY A 345 7.92 -6.91 21.45
N LEU A 346 8.58 -7.85 20.76
CA LEU A 346 8.29 -8.16 19.37
C LEU A 346 6.95 -8.89 19.20
N ASP A 347 6.67 -9.86 20.05
CA ASP A 347 5.40 -10.62 19.99
C ASP A 347 4.20 -9.72 20.23
N ARG A 348 4.33 -8.71 21.11
CA ARG A 348 3.28 -7.72 21.34
C ARG A 348 3.10 -6.75 20.18
N LEU A 349 4.19 -6.31 19.54
CA LEU A 349 4.10 -5.42 18.38
C LEU A 349 3.45 -6.13 17.18
N THR A 350 3.80 -7.38 16.95
CA THR A 350 3.22 -8.15 15.85
C THR A 350 1.77 -8.50 16.10
N SER A 351 1.36 -8.81 17.34
CA SER A 351 -0.03 -9.07 17.71
C SER A 351 -0.92 -7.82 17.59
N TRP A 352 -0.35 -6.64 17.72
CA TRP A 352 -1.10 -5.38 17.66
C TRP A 352 -1.17 -4.76 16.26
N ALA A 353 -0.14 -4.98 15.46
CA ALA A 353 -0.09 -4.45 14.10
C ALA A 353 -0.76 -5.37 13.08
N ASN A 354 -1.11 -6.59 13.48
CA ASN A 354 -1.72 -7.55 12.59
C ASN A 354 -2.85 -8.34 13.27
N PRO A 355 -4.11 -8.04 12.90
CA PRO A 355 -5.26 -8.84 13.31
C PRO A 355 -5.28 -10.23 12.67
N PHE A 356 -4.28 -10.57 11.82
CA PHE A 356 -4.27 -11.71 10.95
C PHE A 356 -3.26 -12.80 11.38
N ASP A 357 -2.66 -12.71 12.58
CA ASP A 357 -1.85 -13.78 13.20
C ASP A 357 -2.61 -14.64 14.16
#